data_6e221daf46f79ac5381e34818758dbd6
#
_entry.id   6e221daf46f79ac5381e34818758dbd6
#
_cell.length_a   1.000
_cell.length_b   1.000
_cell.length_c   1.000
_cell.angle_alpha   90.00
_cell.angle_beta   90.00
_cell.angle_gamma   90.00
#
_symmetry.space_group_name_H-M   'P 1'
#
loop_
_entity.id
_entity.type
_entity.pdbx_description
1 polymer ?
#
loop_
_entity_poly.entity_id
_entity_poly.type
_entity_poly.pdbx_seq_one_letter_code
_entity_poly.pdbx_strand_id
1 'polypeptide(L)'
;VDVAGHTVTMDAMGCQRNIAQKIQDKGAHYVLALKGNQATLHEDVRLFLESEAAKTHSSAISTHTECDAGHGRVETRRCMVSGQIDWLEQLPHWAGLRSIAMLEETREFNGHTTHARRFFISSLPADAKQIAHAVRTHWAIENALHWTLDVVFNEDASRVRTDHAPQNMA
;
A
#
# COMPACT_ATOMS: atom_id res chain seq x y z
N VAL A 1 -2.35 17.11 -13.04
CA VAL A 1 -1.04 16.49 -12.78
C VAL A 1 -0.85 15.36 -13.78
N ASP A 2 0.27 15.38 -14.50
CA ASP A 2 0.67 14.26 -15.35
C ASP A 2 1.26 13.16 -14.47
N VAL A 3 0.69 11.96 -14.57
CA VAL A 3 1.10 10.78 -13.78
C VAL A 3 1.63 9.64 -14.65
N ALA A 4 1.76 9.87 -15.97
CA ALA A 4 2.23 8.85 -16.89
C ALA A 4 3.61 8.29 -16.46
N GLY A 5 3.75 6.97 -16.47
CA GLY A 5 4.97 6.27 -16.04
C GLY A 5 5.24 6.25 -14.54
N HIS A 6 4.38 6.89 -13.72
CA HIS A 6 4.52 6.91 -12.26
C HIS A 6 3.66 5.82 -11.58
N THR A 7 3.93 5.58 -10.31
CA THR A 7 3.13 4.69 -9.47
C THR A 7 2.30 5.52 -8.48
N VAL A 8 0.99 5.36 -8.55
CA VAL A 8 0.03 5.99 -7.63
C VAL A 8 -0.27 5.01 -6.50
N THR A 9 -0.06 5.43 -5.27
CA THR A 9 -0.39 4.67 -4.07
C THR A 9 -1.61 5.28 -3.40
N MET A 10 -2.53 4.45 -2.94
CA MET A 10 -3.74 4.90 -2.25
C MET A 10 -4.12 3.97 -1.11
N ASP A 11 -4.70 4.56 -0.08
CA ASP A 11 -5.37 3.85 1.00
C ASP A 11 -6.63 3.10 0.52
N ALA A 12 -7.18 2.27 1.40
CA ALA A 12 -8.34 1.44 1.12
C ALA A 12 -9.55 2.24 0.60
N MET A 13 -9.73 3.48 1.02
CA MET A 13 -10.79 4.35 0.51
C MET A 13 -10.66 4.61 -0.99
N GLY A 14 -9.43 4.70 -1.49
CA GLY A 14 -9.10 4.82 -2.91
C GLY A 14 -9.05 3.50 -3.67
N CYS A 15 -9.19 2.35 -3.01
CA CYS A 15 -9.22 1.04 -3.65
C CYS A 15 -10.58 0.80 -4.33
N GLN A 16 -10.77 1.40 -5.50
CA GLN A 16 -11.99 1.36 -6.29
C GLN A 16 -11.67 1.08 -7.76
N ARG A 17 -12.53 0.30 -8.43
CA ARG A 17 -12.36 -0.13 -9.83
C ARG A 17 -12.25 1.03 -10.81
N ASN A 18 -13.09 2.07 -10.63
CA ASN A 18 -13.07 3.27 -11.46
C ASN A 18 -11.80 4.11 -11.27
N ILE A 19 -11.20 4.09 -10.08
CA ILE A 19 -9.92 4.75 -9.80
C ILE A 19 -8.79 3.99 -10.48
N ALA A 20 -8.74 2.66 -10.32
CA ALA A 20 -7.76 1.81 -11.01
C ALA A 20 -7.80 2.02 -12.53
N GLN A 21 -9.01 2.08 -13.12
CA GLN A 21 -9.18 2.36 -14.54
C GLN A 21 -8.62 3.73 -14.91
N LYS A 22 -8.97 4.80 -14.19
CA LYS A 22 -8.47 6.15 -14.46
C LYS A 22 -6.95 6.27 -14.37
N ILE A 23 -6.32 5.53 -13.45
CA ILE A 23 -4.86 5.50 -13.34
C ILE A 23 -4.25 4.83 -14.57
N GLN A 24 -4.80 3.68 -14.98
CA GLN A 24 -4.34 2.97 -16.17
C GLN A 24 -4.56 3.78 -17.46
N ASP A 25 -5.70 4.45 -17.62
CA ASP A 25 -6.00 5.33 -18.76
C ASP A 25 -5.00 6.48 -18.90
N LYS A 26 -4.39 6.90 -17.79
CA LYS A 26 -3.33 7.92 -17.75
C LYS A 26 -1.92 7.35 -17.93
N GLY A 27 -1.78 6.05 -18.25
CA GLY A 27 -0.47 5.41 -18.40
C GLY A 27 0.35 5.29 -17.11
N ALA A 28 -0.31 5.32 -15.97
CA ALA A 28 0.32 5.17 -14.65
C ALA A 28 0.08 3.77 -14.06
N HIS A 29 0.91 3.39 -13.09
CA HIS A 29 0.72 2.19 -12.28
C HIS A 29 0.02 2.53 -10.96
N TYR A 30 -0.53 1.50 -10.31
CA TYR A 30 -1.11 1.66 -8.98
C TYR A 30 -0.63 0.59 -7.98
N VAL A 31 -0.63 0.97 -6.70
CA VAL A 31 -0.61 0.06 -5.53
C VAL A 31 -1.73 0.53 -4.60
N LEU A 32 -2.78 -0.27 -4.45
CA LEU A 32 -3.98 0.07 -3.69
C LEU A 32 -4.12 -0.86 -2.48
N ALA A 33 -4.33 -0.28 -1.30
CA ALA A 33 -4.53 -1.06 -0.08
C ALA A 33 -5.92 -1.72 -0.07
N LEU A 34 -5.95 -3.01 0.28
CA LEU A 34 -7.17 -3.79 0.44
C LEU A 34 -7.63 -3.80 1.90
N LYS A 35 -8.90 -3.52 2.13
CA LYS A 35 -9.59 -3.66 3.42
C LYS A 35 -11.05 -4.10 3.20
N GLY A 36 -11.88 -3.98 4.22
CA GLY A 36 -13.28 -4.42 4.22
C GLY A 36 -14.19 -3.78 3.16
N ASN A 37 -13.80 -2.66 2.54
CA ASN A 37 -14.54 -2.06 1.41
C ASN A 37 -14.50 -2.94 0.13
N GLN A 38 -13.55 -3.87 0.05
CA GLN A 38 -13.41 -4.88 -1.00
C GLN A 38 -13.34 -6.27 -0.34
N ALA A 39 -14.35 -6.62 0.46
CA ALA A 39 -14.31 -7.74 1.40
C ALA A 39 -13.95 -9.08 0.75
N THR A 40 -14.60 -9.44 -0.36
CA THR A 40 -14.36 -10.71 -1.06
C THR A 40 -12.92 -10.75 -1.61
N LEU A 41 -12.51 -9.70 -2.33
CA LEU A 41 -11.16 -9.63 -2.89
C LEU A 41 -10.08 -9.64 -1.79
N HIS A 42 -10.33 -8.93 -0.70
CA HIS A 42 -9.42 -8.90 0.45
C HIS A 42 -9.26 -10.31 1.06
N GLU A 43 -10.35 -11.03 1.24
CA GLU A 43 -10.33 -12.37 1.82
C GLU A 43 -9.62 -13.38 0.91
N ASP A 44 -9.91 -13.36 -0.40
CA ASP A 44 -9.26 -14.22 -1.38
C ASP A 44 -7.75 -13.99 -1.41
N VAL A 45 -7.32 -12.72 -1.48
CA VAL A 45 -5.90 -12.34 -1.48
C VAL A 45 -5.23 -12.72 -0.16
N ARG A 46 -5.90 -12.51 0.98
CA ARG A 46 -5.39 -12.87 2.30
C ARG A 46 -5.14 -14.36 2.41
N LEU A 47 -6.14 -15.18 2.11
CA LEU A 47 -6.06 -16.65 2.20
C LEU A 47 -4.94 -17.20 1.32
N PHE A 48 -4.83 -16.72 0.09
CA PHE A 48 -3.78 -17.16 -0.82
C PHE A 48 -2.40 -16.81 -0.29
N LEU A 49 -2.14 -15.54 0.04
CA LEU A 49 -0.80 -15.09 0.46
C LEU A 49 -0.38 -15.66 1.81
N GLU A 50 -1.30 -15.83 2.77
CA GLU A 50 -1.02 -16.49 4.05
C GLU A 50 -0.72 -17.97 3.86
N SER A 51 -1.44 -18.67 2.98
CA SER A 51 -1.15 -20.06 2.62
C SER A 51 0.24 -20.22 1.99
N GLU A 52 0.59 -19.33 1.04
CA GLU A 52 1.90 -19.36 0.40
C GLU A 52 3.03 -18.98 1.37
N ALA A 53 2.80 -18.04 2.27
CA ALA A 53 3.77 -17.62 3.29
C ALA A 53 4.11 -18.71 4.29
N ALA A 54 3.19 -19.65 4.54
CA ALA A 54 3.38 -20.80 5.44
C ALA A 54 4.24 -21.92 4.81
N LYS A 55 4.46 -21.91 3.48
CA LYS A 55 5.29 -22.90 2.80
C LYS A 55 6.77 -22.60 3.01
N THR A 56 7.57 -23.63 3.24
CA THR A 56 9.02 -23.48 3.42
C THR A 56 9.70 -22.91 2.17
N HIS A 57 9.20 -23.27 0.99
CA HIS A 57 9.62 -22.73 -0.32
C HIS A 57 8.39 -22.57 -1.21
N SER A 58 8.14 -21.36 -1.65
CA SER A 58 7.10 -21.07 -2.63
C SER A 58 7.71 -20.40 -3.86
N SER A 59 7.56 -21.04 -5.02
CA SER A 59 7.91 -20.44 -6.31
C SER A 59 6.90 -19.43 -6.80
N ALA A 60 5.75 -19.33 -6.12
CA ALA A 60 4.66 -18.40 -6.45
C ALA A 60 4.88 -16.98 -5.90
N ILE A 61 5.85 -16.81 -5.00
CA ILE A 61 6.06 -15.57 -4.23
C ILE A 61 7.45 -14.99 -4.43
N SER A 62 7.53 -13.73 -4.82
CA SER A 62 8.70 -12.87 -4.63
C SER A 62 8.69 -12.30 -3.22
N THR A 63 9.84 -12.27 -2.55
CA THR A 63 9.95 -11.77 -1.16
C THR A 63 11.06 -10.73 -1.04
N HIS A 64 10.79 -9.65 -0.29
CA HIS A 64 11.77 -8.65 0.11
C HIS A 64 11.61 -8.33 1.59
N THR A 65 12.73 -8.31 2.33
CA THR A 65 12.73 -8.04 3.78
C THR A 65 13.67 -6.89 4.08
N GLU A 66 13.20 -5.94 4.88
CA GLU A 66 13.98 -4.84 5.43
C GLU A 66 13.92 -4.91 6.96
N CYS A 67 15.02 -4.58 7.61
CA CYS A 67 15.11 -4.50 9.05
C CYS A 67 15.74 -3.16 9.44
N ASP A 68 15.01 -2.39 10.25
CA ASP A 68 15.46 -1.13 10.81
C ASP A 68 15.62 -1.30 12.34
N ALA A 69 16.78 -0.91 12.87
CA ALA A 69 17.03 -0.92 14.30
C ALA A 69 17.46 0.47 14.78
N GLY A 70 16.80 0.99 15.81
CA GLY A 70 17.13 2.30 16.36
C GLY A 70 16.33 2.63 17.62
N HIS A 71 16.93 3.40 18.54
CA HIS A 71 16.28 3.89 19.76
C HIS A 71 15.60 2.79 20.60
N GLY A 72 16.21 1.60 20.70
CA GLY A 72 15.65 0.45 21.43
C GLY A 72 14.48 -0.25 20.75
N ARG A 73 14.21 0.07 19.47
CA ARG A 73 13.17 -0.56 18.65
C ARG A 73 13.81 -1.30 17.48
N VAL A 74 13.34 -2.52 17.22
CA VAL A 74 13.62 -3.28 16.01
C VAL A 74 12.33 -3.40 15.22
N GLU A 75 12.39 -3.07 13.94
CA GLU A 75 11.24 -3.12 13.05
C GLU A 75 11.62 -3.91 11.79
N THR A 76 10.97 -5.04 11.61
CA THR A 76 11.16 -5.90 10.43
C THR A 76 9.94 -5.81 9.54
N ARG A 77 10.12 -5.49 8.27
CA ARG A 77 9.10 -5.45 7.23
C ARG A 77 9.40 -6.48 6.18
N ARG A 78 8.47 -7.38 5.95
CA ARG A 78 8.53 -8.42 4.93
C ARG A 78 7.43 -8.20 3.92
N CYS A 79 7.80 -7.92 2.68
CA CYS A 79 6.87 -7.82 1.56
C CYS A 79 6.88 -9.12 0.77
N MET A 80 5.72 -9.69 0.54
CA MET A 80 5.50 -10.90 -0.24
C MET A 80 4.54 -10.61 -1.37
N VAL A 81 4.91 -10.95 -2.61
CA VAL A 81 4.16 -10.56 -3.81
C VAL A 81 4.00 -11.78 -4.73
N SER A 82 2.80 -11.97 -5.25
CA SER A 82 2.50 -12.96 -6.26
C SER A 82 1.96 -12.34 -7.54
N GLY A 83 2.44 -12.82 -8.68
CA GLY A 83 1.86 -12.58 -10.00
C GLY A 83 0.98 -13.73 -10.49
N GLN A 84 0.85 -14.81 -9.72
CA GLN A 84 -0.05 -15.91 -10.04
C GLN A 84 -1.46 -15.57 -9.57
N ILE A 85 -2.20 -14.82 -10.38
CA ILE A 85 -3.52 -14.26 -10.03
C ILE A 85 -4.66 -14.71 -10.95
N ASP A 86 -4.40 -15.63 -11.89
CA ASP A 86 -5.40 -16.13 -12.86
C ASP A 86 -6.60 -16.82 -12.19
N TRP A 87 -6.42 -17.30 -10.97
CA TRP A 87 -7.45 -17.91 -10.13
C TRP A 87 -8.44 -16.90 -9.51
N LEU A 88 -8.13 -15.60 -9.57
CA LEU A 88 -8.90 -14.53 -8.94
C LEU A 88 -10.14 -14.22 -9.79
N GLU A 89 -11.33 -14.59 -9.35
CA GLU A 89 -12.60 -14.34 -10.06
C GLU A 89 -12.80 -12.84 -10.39
N GLN A 90 -12.30 -11.96 -9.54
CA GLN A 90 -12.44 -10.53 -9.70
C GLN A 90 -11.39 -9.89 -10.62
N LEU A 91 -10.41 -10.65 -11.10
CA LEU A 91 -9.34 -10.17 -11.98
C LEU A 91 -9.87 -9.33 -13.17
N PRO A 92 -10.91 -9.77 -13.92
CA PRO A 92 -11.40 -9.01 -15.08
C PRO A 92 -12.01 -7.63 -14.73
N HIS A 93 -12.32 -7.41 -13.46
CA HIS A 93 -12.95 -6.16 -13.00
C HIS A 93 -11.93 -5.08 -12.60
N TRP A 94 -10.64 -5.42 -12.57
CA TRP A 94 -9.56 -4.52 -12.16
C TRP A 94 -8.62 -4.22 -13.32
N ALA A 95 -8.72 -3.02 -13.86
CA ALA A 95 -7.91 -2.61 -14.99
C ALA A 95 -6.41 -2.76 -14.69
N GLY A 96 -5.73 -3.55 -15.53
CA GLY A 96 -4.29 -3.73 -15.46
C GLY A 96 -3.78 -4.43 -14.18
N LEU A 97 -4.62 -5.12 -13.41
CA LEU A 97 -4.17 -5.89 -12.23
C LEU A 97 -3.18 -6.98 -12.65
N ARG A 98 -1.99 -6.98 -12.05
CA ARG A 98 -0.89 -7.91 -12.38
C ARG A 98 -0.29 -8.62 -11.18
N SER A 99 -0.48 -8.08 -9.98
CA SER A 99 0.07 -8.68 -8.77
C SER A 99 -0.77 -8.36 -7.53
N ILE A 100 -0.64 -9.24 -6.55
CA ILE A 100 -1.18 -9.10 -5.21
C ILE A 100 -0.03 -9.13 -4.21
N ALA A 101 -0.15 -8.38 -3.10
CA ALA A 101 0.92 -8.28 -2.13
C ALA A 101 0.42 -8.34 -0.69
N MET A 102 1.27 -8.87 0.20
CA MET A 102 1.13 -8.79 1.65
C MET A 102 2.38 -8.14 2.22
N LEU A 103 2.19 -7.11 3.03
CA LEU A 103 3.22 -6.52 3.86
C LEU A 103 3.01 -7.00 5.29
N GLU A 104 3.98 -7.74 5.82
CA GLU A 104 4.04 -8.16 7.21
C GLU A 104 5.03 -7.28 7.95
N GLU A 105 4.58 -6.67 9.05
CA GLU A 105 5.37 -5.78 9.88
C GLU A 105 5.46 -6.37 11.29
N THR A 106 6.68 -6.57 11.76
CA THR A 106 6.98 -6.98 13.13
C THR A 106 7.74 -5.87 13.81
N ARG A 107 7.24 -5.39 14.95
CA ARG A 107 7.88 -4.35 15.72
C ARG A 107 8.13 -4.85 17.14
N GLU A 108 9.39 -4.79 17.54
CA GLU A 108 9.84 -5.12 18.89
C GLU A 108 10.26 -3.84 19.62
N PHE A 109 9.65 -3.58 20.77
CA PHE A 109 9.96 -2.43 21.59
C PHE A 109 9.73 -2.76 23.08
N ASN A 110 10.73 -2.52 23.92
CA ASN A 110 10.67 -2.77 25.37
C ASN A 110 10.17 -4.18 25.74
N GLY A 111 10.62 -5.22 25.02
CA GLY A 111 10.23 -6.61 25.25
C GLY A 111 8.81 -6.97 24.75
N HIS A 112 8.11 -6.05 24.12
CA HIS A 112 6.81 -6.30 23.48
C HIS A 112 6.98 -6.44 21.97
N THR A 113 6.36 -7.47 21.41
CA THR A 113 6.33 -7.69 19.95
C THR A 113 4.91 -7.47 19.43
N THR A 114 4.78 -6.67 18.41
CA THR A 114 3.52 -6.46 17.69
C THR A 114 3.67 -6.91 16.24
N HIS A 115 2.58 -7.46 15.69
CA HIS A 115 2.51 -7.92 14.31
C HIS A 115 1.35 -7.24 13.61
N ALA A 116 1.58 -6.81 12.37
CA ALA A 116 0.55 -6.27 11.51
C ALA A 116 0.71 -6.84 10.10
N ARG A 117 -0.42 -7.10 9.43
CA ARG A 117 -0.47 -7.51 8.02
C ARG A 117 -1.36 -6.57 7.25
N ARG A 118 -0.91 -6.19 6.06
CA ARG A 118 -1.65 -5.35 5.13
C ARG A 118 -1.59 -5.96 3.76
N PHE A 119 -2.70 -5.88 3.03
CA PHE A 119 -2.84 -6.50 1.72
C PHE A 119 -3.04 -5.43 0.66
N PHE A 120 -2.54 -5.69 -0.54
CA PHE A 120 -2.55 -4.74 -1.65
C PHE A 120 -2.81 -5.46 -2.96
N ILE A 121 -3.41 -4.72 -3.89
CA ILE A 121 -3.44 -5.06 -5.32
C ILE A 121 -2.61 -4.08 -6.11
N SER A 122 -1.99 -4.52 -7.20
CA SER A 122 -1.11 -3.67 -7.99
C SER A 122 -1.12 -3.99 -9.48
N SER A 123 -0.96 -2.95 -10.28
CA SER A 123 -0.67 -3.08 -11.72
C SER A 123 0.82 -3.22 -12.02
N LEU A 124 1.70 -3.17 -11.02
CA LEU A 124 3.12 -3.46 -11.17
C LEU A 124 3.35 -4.97 -11.32
N PRO A 125 4.44 -5.39 -11.96
CA PRO A 125 4.87 -6.79 -11.94
C PRO A 125 5.11 -7.29 -10.50
N ALA A 126 5.21 -8.60 -10.32
CA ALA A 126 5.42 -9.23 -9.02
C ALA A 126 6.88 -9.05 -8.52
N ASP A 127 7.27 -7.81 -8.29
CA ASP A 127 8.55 -7.41 -7.70
C ASP A 127 8.32 -6.89 -6.27
N ALA A 128 8.72 -7.72 -5.28
CA ALA A 128 8.50 -7.40 -3.87
C ALA A 128 9.28 -6.16 -3.42
N LYS A 129 10.46 -5.89 -3.96
CA LYS A 129 11.25 -4.71 -3.63
C LYS A 129 10.58 -3.43 -4.14
N GLN A 130 10.09 -3.46 -5.37
CA GLN A 130 9.40 -2.31 -5.98
C GLN A 130 8.10 -1.97 -5.23
N ILE A 131 7.30 -2.98 -4.89
CA ILE A 131 6.05 -2.77 -4.15
C ILE A 131 6.32 -2.32 -2.72
N ALA A 132 7.29 -2.92 -2.01
CA ALA A 132 7.70 -2.48 -0.68
C ALA A 132 8.12 -1.01 -0.68
N HIS A 133 8.92 -0.59 -1.65
CA HIS A 133 9.34 0.81 -1.80
C HIS A 133 8.15 1.75 -2.03
N ALA A 134 7.22 1.39 -2.91
CA ALA A 134 6.03 2.20 -3.17
C ALA A 134 5.17 2.39 -1.91
N VAL A 135 4.93 1.31 -1.15
CA VAL A 135 4.18 1.36 0.11
C VAL A 135 4.92 2.19 1.16
N ARG A 136 6.24 2.03 1.30
CA ARG A 136 7.05 2.80 2.25
C ARG A 136 7.03 4.30 1.94
N THR A 137 7.12 4.67 0.68
CA THR A 137 7.06 6.08 0.24
C THR A 137 5.71 6.71 0.56
N HIS A 138 4.62 5.98 0.37
CA HIS A 138 3.28 6.44 0.77
C HIS A 138 3.22 6.79 2.26
N TRP A 139 3.68 5.90 3.13
CA TRP A 139 3.71 6.12 4.57
C TRP A 139 4.67 7.23 5.01
N ALA A 140 5.75 7.46 4.27
CA ALA A 140 6.67 8.55 4.56
C ALA A 140 5.99 9.93 4.36
N ILE A 141 5.11 10.06 3.36
CA ILE A 141 4.32 11.28 3.14
C ILE A 141 3.35 11.50 4.31
N GLU A 142 2.61 10.46 4.73
CA GLU A 142 1.69 10.58 5.87
C GLU A 142 2.42 10.97 7.16
N ASN A 143 3.52 10.28 7.48
CA ASN A 143 4.24 10.51 8.73
C ASN A 143 5.11 11.79 8.75
N ALA A 144 5.56 12.28 7.61
CA ALA A 144 6.41 13.46 7.54
C ALA A 144 5.65 14.72 7.12
N LEU A 145 4.90 14.65 6.03
CA LEU A 145 4.22 15.83 5.49
C LEU A 145 2.90 16.10 6.21
N HIS A 146 1.98 15.14 6.28
CA HIS A 146 0.67 15.33 6.91
C HIS A 146 0.82 15.63 8.40
N TRP A 147 1.68 14.87 9.12
CA TRP A 147 1.96 15.18 10.52
C TRP A 147 2.49 16.60 10.71
N THR A 148 3.38 17.08 9.83
CA THR A 148 3.91 18.43 9.90
C THR A 148 2.81 19.46 9.64
N LEU A 149 1.97 19.25 8.64
CA LEU A 149 0.87 20.15 8.31
C LEU A 149 -0.15 20.22 9.47
N ASP A 150 -0.51 19.07 10.05
CA ASP A 150 -1.52 19.01 11.10
C ASP A 150 -0.99 19.48 12.45
N VAL A 151 0.22 19.08 12.84
CA VAL A 151 0.76 19.36 14.19
C VAL A 151 1.51 20.69 14.24
N VAL A 152 2.32 21.02 13.23
CA VAL A 152 3.12 22.25 13.23
C VAL A 152 2.32 23.43 12.69
N PHE A 153 1.60 23.23 11.58
CA PHE A 153 0.82 24.28 10.92
C PHE A 153 -0.65 24.30 11.34
N ASN A 154 -1.11 23.26 12.06
CA ASN A 154 -2.50 23.14 12.54
C ASN A 154 -3.54 23.28 11.41
N GLU A 155 -3.26 22.71 10.25
CA GLU A 155 -4.04 22.87 9.03
C GLU A 155 -5.47 22.39 9.20
N ASP A 156 -5.70 21.25 9.87
CA ASP A 156 -7.03 20.69 10.15
C ASP A 156 -7.91 21.61 10.99
N ALA A 157 -7.32 22.45 11.85
CA ALA A 157 -8.03 23.44 12.64
C ALA A 157 -8.26 24.76 11.90
N SER A 158 -7.69 24.94 10.70
CA SER A 158 -7.84 26.13 9.90
C SER A 158 -9.30 26.35 9.49
N ARG A 159 -9.86 27.50 9.86
CA ARG A 159 -11.22 27.92 9.51
C ARG A 159 -11.26 28.87 8.32
N VAL A 160 -10.16 29.04 7.62
CA VAL A 160 -10.07 29.92 6.46
C VAL A 160 -10.91 29.34 5.32
N ARG A 161 -11.99 30.04 4.95
CA ARG A 161 -13.00 29.58 3.98
C ARG A 161 -13.33 30.64 2.90
N THR A 162 -12.74 31.84 2.98
CA THR A 162 -13.14 32.99 2.15
C THR A 162 -12.17 33.12 0.96
N ASP A 163 -12.73 33.34 -0.22
CA ASP A 163 -12.05 33.60 -1.50
C ASP A 163 -10.94 32.55 -1.83
N HIS A 164 -9.77 33.03 -2.23
CA HIS A 164 -8.60 32.20 -2.56
C HIS A 164 -7.71 31.87 -1.35
N ALA A 165 -8.09 32.30 -0.16
CA ALA A 165 -7.27 32.09 1.04
C ALA A 165 -7.01 30.60 1.36
N PRO A 166 -7.98 29.66 1.22
CA PRO A 166 -7.71 28.23 1.39
C PRO A 166 -6.66 27.68 0.40
N GLN A 167 -6.67 28.19 -0.84
CA GLN A 167 -5.74 27.76 -1.91
C GLN A 167 -4.32 28.30 -1.71
N ASN A 168 -4.18 29.43 -1.04
CA ASN A 168 -2.89 30.05 -0.77
C ASN A 168 -2.19 29.48 0.49
N MET A 169 -2.91 28.68 1.28
CA MET A 169 -2.40 28.03 2.49
C MET A 169 -2.16 26.52 2.30
N ALA A 170 -2.51 25.95 1.14
CA ALA A 170 -2.35 24.53 0.82
C ALA A 170 -1.00 24.21 0.15
#